data_c77ad5a8097b22bab7911188f9522ae4
#
_entry.id   c77ad5a8097b22bab7911188f9522ae4
#
_cell.length_a   1.000
_cell.length_b   1.000
_cell.length_c   1.000
_cell.angle_alpha   90.00
_cell.angle_beta   90.00
_cell.angle_gamma   90.00
#
_symmetry.space_group_name_H-M   'P 1'
#
loop_
_entity.id
_entity.type
_entity.pdbx_description
1 polymer ?
#
loop_
_entity_poly.entity_id
_entity_poly.type
_entity_poly.pdbx_seq_one_letter_code
_entity_poly.pdbx_strand_id
1 'polypeptide(L)'
;MKKYFISAMLSALLFLTGCSAESSPEPVQGTFFAMDTMMDFTIYGESGLIDQSESLIASLESLVSVTDTGSELYAINQTGSGTLTGKASSLMEQALEICRRTDGALDLSIYPIVRAWGFTTGSYQVPDEAEIQALLPLVDYRKIQYDAATGTVTVTLPEGMEIDLGSVAKGYAGQLAAQML
;
A
#
# COMPACT_ATOMS: atom_id res chain seq x y z
N MET A 1 -45.32 -19.76 53.11
CA MET A 1 -43.84 -19.84 53.05
C MET A 1 -43.30 -20.62 51.83
N LYS A 2 -43.80 -21.84 51.52
CA LYS A 2 -43.32 -22.62 50.35
C LYS A 2 -43.46 -21.92 48.99
N LYS A 3 -44.51 -21.13 48.75
CA LYS A 3 -44.73 -20.44 47.45
C LYS A 3 -43.72 -19.32 47.18
N TYR A 4 -43.27 -18.62 48.21
CA TYR A 4 -42.26 -17.56 48.07
C TYR A 4 -40.83 -18.11 47.87
N PHE A 5 -40.56 -19.30 48.42
CA PHE A 5 -39.29 -20.00 48.27
C PHE A 5 -39.09 -20.50 46.82
N ILE A 6 -40.16 -21.02 46.21
CA ILE A 6 -40.15 -21.48 44.80
C ILE A 6 -40.00 -20.28 43.84
N SER A 7 -40.67 -19.15 44.12
CA SER A 7 -40.55 -17.93 43.31
C SER A 7 -39.14 -17.29 43.40
N ALA A 8 -38.53 -17.27 44.59
CA ALA A 8 -37.16 -16.79 44.77
C ALA A 8 -36.12 -17.69 44.11
N MET A 9 -36.32 -19.02 44.13
CA MET A 9 -35.44 -19.96 43.47
C MET A 9 -35.55 -19.89 41.93
N LEU A 10 -36.75 -19.65 41.39
CA LEU A 10 -36.95 -19.47 39.94
C LEU A 10 -36.35 -18.15 39.44
N SER A 11 -36.43 -17.07 40.23
CA SER A 11 -35.78 -15.82 39.91
C SER A 11 -34.24 -15.92 39.94
N ALA A 12 -33.67 -16.68 40.89
CA ALA A 12 -32.23 -16.91 40.97
C ALA A 12 -31.68 -17.73 39.78
N LEU A 13 -32.48 -18.67 39.23
CA LEU A 13 -32.08 -19.42 38.03
C LEU A 13 -32.02 -18.55 36.76
N LEU A 14 -32.83 -17.49 36.66
CA LEU A 14 -32.85 -16.61 35.52
C LEU A 14 -31.61 -15.67 35.43
N PHE A 15 -30.91 -15.47 36.55
CA PHE A 15 -29.67 -14.67 36.56
C PHE A 15 -28.41 -15.48 36.19
N LEU A 16 -28.49 -16.79 36.05
CA LEU A 16 -27.37 -17.67 35.71
C LEU A 16 -27.21 -17.92 34.19
N THR A 17 -28.16 -17.46 33.36
CA THR A 17 -28.08 -17.62 31.90
C THR A 17 -27.50 -16.41 31.14
N GLY A 18 -26.94 -15.45 31.86
CA GLY A 18 -26.34 -14.25 31.25
C GLY A 18 -24.83 -14.32 31.29
N CYS A 19 -24.23 -14.66 30.22
CA CYS A 19 -22.87 -14.49 29.71
C CYS A 19 -22.30 -15.82 29.23
N SER A 20 -22.78 -16.33 28.10
CA SER A 20 -21.83 -16.96 27.20
C SER A 20 -20.93 -15.83 26.70
N ALA A 21 -19.76 -15.72 27.28
CA ALA A 21 -18.69 -14.94 26.65
C ALA A 21 -18.46 -15.63 25.30
N GLU A 22 -18.94 -15.01 24.22
CA GLU A 22 -18.45 -15.34 22.89
C GLU A 22 -16.93 -15.15 23.02
N SER A 23 -16.19 -16.24 22.94
CA SER A 23 -14.75 -16.18 22.88
C SER A 23 -14.42 -15.34 21.64
N SER A 24 -13.89 -14.14 21.84
CA SER A 24 -13.37 -13.37 20.71
C SER A 24 -12.42 -14.29 19.95
N PRO A 25 -12.52 -14.38 18.63
CA PRO A 25 -11.62 -15.22 17.86
C PRO A 25 -10.18 -14.85 18.22
N GLU A 26 -9.32 -15.86 18.40
CA GLU A 26 -7.91 -15.61 18.63
C GLU A 26 -7.29 -14.99 17.36
N PRO A 27 -6.40 -14.00 17.48
CA PRO A 27 -5.78 -13.41 16.33
C PRO A 27 -4.81 -14.41 15.65
N VAL A 28 -4.88 -14.50 14.34
CA VAL A 28 -3.89 -15.17 13.53
C VAL A 28 -2.78 -14.17 13.22
N GLN A 29 -1.53 -14.56 13.41
CA GLN A 29 -0.36 -13.74 13.12
C GLN A 29 0.43 -14.34 11.97
N GLY A 30 0.98 -13.48 11.12
CA GLY A 30 1.88 -13.86 10.05
C GLY A 30 2.86 -12.75 9.72
N THR A 31 4.04 -13.13 9.28
CA THR A 31 5.11 -12.22 8.89
C THR A 31 5.65 -12.67 7.54
N PHE A 32 5.78 -11.74 6.61
CA PHE A 32 6.39 -11.99 5.31
C PHE A 32 7.19 -10.76 4.83
N PHE A 33 8.05 -10.96 3.84
CA PHE A 33 8.85 -9.89 3.23
C PHE A 33 8.23 -9.47 1.91
N ALA A 34 7.88 -8.19 1.78
CA ALA A 34 7.39 -7.59 0.54
C ALA A 34 7.71 -6.10 0.51
N MET A 35 7.81 -5.52 -0.68
CA MET A 35 8.11 -4.09 -0.89
C MET A 35 9.34 -3.62 -0.09
N ASP A 36 10.42 -4.42 -0.10
CA ASP A 36 11.67 -4.18 0.62
C ASP A 36 11.51 -3.98 2.13
N THR A 37 10.51 -4.62 2.75
CA THR A 37 10.29 -4.53 4.20
C THR A 37 9.68 -5.82 4.76
N MET A 38 9.91 -6.07 6.06
CA MET A 38 9.15 -7.07 6.80
C MET A 38 7.77 -6.50 7.12
N MET A 39 6.74 -7.28 6.84
CA MET A 39 5.35 -6.94 7.11
C MET A 39 4.78 -7.92 8.14
N ASP A 40 4.29 -7.38 9.25
CA ASP A 40 3.65 -8.13 10.33
C ASP A 40 2.14 -7.93 10.28
N PHE A 41 1.39 -9.03 10.22
CA PHE A 41 -0.06 -9.03 10.21
C PHE A 41 -0.60 -9.67 11.48
N THR A 42 -1.62 -9.04 12.05
CA THR A 42 -2.45 -9.60 13.12
C THR A 42 -3.90 -9.48 12.68
N ILE A 43 -4.55 -10.60 12.41
CA ILE A 43 -5.89 -10.66 11.81
C ILE A 43 -6.82 -11.48 12.72
N TYR A 44 -7.99 -10.95 12.99
CA TYR A 44 -9.08 -11.66 13.67
C TYR A 44 -9.96 -12.34 12.62
N GLY A 45 -9.61 -13.58 12.25
CA GLY A 45 -10.29 -14.29 11.16
C GLY A 45 -9.62 -15.62 10.82
N GLU A 46 -9.82 -16.07 9.59
CA GLU A 46 -9.24 -17.32 9.10
C GLU A 46 -7.75 -17.18 8.76
N SER A 47 -6.96 -18.22 9.02
CA SER A 47 -5.51 -18.21 8.76
C SER A 47 -5.15 -17.97 7.30
N GLY A 48 -6.00 -18.41 6.36
CA GLY A 48 -5.80 -18.19 4.92
C GLY A 48 -5.79 -16.73 4.47
N LEU A 49 -6.24 -15.80 5.32
CA LEU A 49 -6.23 -14.38 5.03
C LEU A 49 -4.80 -13.78 5.02
N ILE A 50 -3.86 -14.38 5.75
CA ILE A 50 -2.44 -13.97 5.71
C ILE A 50 -1.88 -14.26 4.31
N ASP A 51 -2.05 -15.48 3.79
CA ASP A 51 -1.53 -15.88 2.47
C ASP A 51 -2.19 -15.08 1.34
N GLN A 52 -3.48 -14.75 1.50
CA GLN A 52 -4.20 -13.88 0.56
C GLN A 52 -3.65 -12.46 0.59
N SER A 53 -3.33 -11.92 1.77
CA SER A 53 -2.72 -10.59 1.93
C SER A 53 -1.33 -10.55 1.30
N GLU A 54 -0.50 -11.57 1.52
CA GLU A 54 0.81 -11.70 0.88
C GLU A 54 0.69 -11.73 -0.63
N SER A 55 -0.18 -12.57 -1.17
CA SER A 55 -0.42 -12.68 -2.62
C SER A 55 -0.92 -11.37 -3.24
N LEU A 56 -1.80 -10.67 -2.54
CA LEU A 56 -2.32 -9.37 -2.95
C LEU A 56 -1.20 -8.32 -3.04
N ILE A 57 -0.36 -8.26 -2.02
CA ILE A 57 0.75 -7.30 -1.93
C ILE A 57 1.82 -7.62 -2.97
N ALA A 58 2.20 -8.88 -3.13
CA ALA A 58 3.14 -9.31 -4.16
C ALA A 58 2.64 -8.98 -5.58
N SER A 59 1.33 -9.16 -5.83
CA SER A 59 0.73 -8.78 -7.11
C SER A 59 0.75 -7.28 -7.38
N LEU A 60 0.63 -6.44 -6.36
CA LEU A 60 0.77 -4.99 -6.50
C LEU A 60 2.23 -4.61 -6.74
N GLU A 61 3.15 -5.17 -5.94
CA GLU A 61 4.59 -4.93 -6.08
C GLU A 61 5.09 -5.22 -7.48
N SER A 62 4.70 -6.36 -8.08
CA SER A 62 5.09 -6.73 -9.44
C SER A 62 4.65 -5.74 -10.52
N LEU A 63 3.60 -4.93 -10.26
CA LEU A 63 3.14 -3.92 -11.21
C LEU A 63 3.87 -2.57 -11.04
N VAL A 64 4.27 -2.23 -9.79
CA VAL A 64 4.75 -0.89 -9.45
C VAL A 64 6.22 -0.84 -9.00
N SER A 65 6.94 -1.94 -9.11
CA SER A 65 8.37 -1.97 -8.83
C SER A 65 9.14 -1.10 -9.84
N VAL A 66 10.04 -0.27 -9.35
CA VAL A 66 10.96 0.54 -10.20
C VAL A 66 12.22 -0.23 -10.60
N THR A 67 12.41 -1.44 -10.07
CA THR A 67 13.60 -2.28 -10.29
C THR A 67 13.30 -3.59 -11.02
N ASP A 68 12.05 -4.07 -10.98
CA ASP A 68 11.63 -5.27 -11.70
C ASP A 68 11.37 -4.93 -13.18
N THR A 69 12.12 -5.52 -14.08
CA THR A 69 12.01 -5.32 -15.54
C THR A 69 10.67 -5.76 -16.12
N GLY A 70 9.91 -6.59 -15.40
CA GLY A 70 8.56 -7.03 -15.76
C GLY A 70 7.45 -6.05 -15.32
N SER A 71 7.78 -5.04 -14.53
CA SER A 71 6.82 -4.08 -14.00
C SER A 71 6.34 -3.08 -15.05
N GLU A 72 5.05 -2.72 -14.98
CA GLU A 72 4.46 -1.65 -15.79
C GLU A 72 5.14 -0.30 -15.49
N LEU A 73 5.44 -0.01 -14.22
CA LEU A 73 6.08 1.23 -13.82
C LEU A 73 7.54 1.29 -14.28
N TYR A 74 8.27 0.18 -14.22
CA TYR A 74 9.62 0.11 -14.78
C TYR A 74 9.61 0.44 -16.28
N ALA A 75 8.70 -0.16 -17.04
CA ALA A 75 8.59 0.09 -18.46
C ALA A 75 8.29 1.57 -18.77
N ILE A 76 7.42 2.22 -18.00
CA ILE A 76 7.12 3.65 -18.11
C ILE A 76 8.39 4.49 -17.87
N ASN A 77 9.15 4.20 -16.82
CA ASN A 77 10.39 4.91 -16.52
C ASN A 77 11.46 4.73 -17.61
N GLN A 78 11.48 3.58 -18.29
CA GLN A 78 12.45 3.34 -19.38
C GLN A 78 12.07 4.01 -20.70
N THR A 79 10.78 4.15 -20.97
CA THR A 79 10.28 4.60 -22.29
C THR A 79 9.72 6.02 -22.27
N GLY A 80 9.50 6.58 -21.07
CA GLY A 80 8.83 7.87 -20.87
C GLY A 80 7.32 7.80 -21.01
N SER A 81 6.73 6.66 -21.36
CA SER A 81 5.27 6.51 -21.47
C SER A 81 4.82 5.07 -21.36
N GLY A 82 3.57 4.86 -20.93
CA GLY A 82 2.97 3.53 -20.83
C GLY A 82 1.64 3.55 -20.11
N THR A 83 1.12 2.37 -19.83
CA THR A 83 -0.19 2.21 -19.18
C THR A 83 -0.05 1.38 -17.91
N LEU A 84 -0.57 1.90 -16.82
CA LEU A 84 -0.78 1.19 -15.57
C LEU A 84 -2.18 0.58 -15.57
N THR A 85 -2.31 -0.64 -15.05
CA THR A 85 -3.57 -1.40 -15.05
C THR A 85 -4.04 -1.76 -13.65
N GLY A 86 -5.35 -1.98 -13.50
CA GLY A 86 -5.95 -2.51 -12.27
C GLY A 86 -5.56 -1.74 -11.01
N LYS A 87 -4.91 -2.41 -10.06
CA LYS A 87 -4.51 -1.81 -8.79
C LYS A 87 -3.42 -0.74 -8.95
N ALA A 88 -2.52 -0.90 -9.91
CA ALA A 88 -1.48 0.09 -10.18
C ALA A 88 -2.07 1.41 -10.73
N SER A 89 -3.10 1.33 -11.59
CA SER A 89 -3.80 2.53 -12.08
C SER A 89 -4.50 3.27 -10.93
N SER A 90 -5.20 2.56 -10.05
CA SER A 90 -5.87 3.17 -8.90
C SER A 90 -4.88 3.78 -7.90
N LEU A 91 -3.73 3.14 -7.70
CA LEU A 91 -2.66 3.69 -6.88
C LEU A 91 -2.09 4.98 -7.49
N MET A 92 -1.85 5.01 -8.80
CA MET A 92 -1.34 6.20 -9.49
C MET A 92 -2.28 7.39 -9.36
N GLU A 93 -3.59 7.19 -9.54
CA GLU A 93 -4.59 8.26 -9.38
C GLU A 93 -4.61 8.80 -7.95
N GLN A 94 -4.59 7.92 -6.95
CA GLN A 94 -4.55 8.32 -5.54
C GLN A 94 -3.26 9.06 -5.20
N ALA A 95 -2.13 8.59 -5.70
CA ALA A 95 -0.83 9.21 -5.47
C ALA A 95 -0.75 10.63 -6.07
N LEU A 96 -1.23 10.83 -7.29
CA LEU A 96 -1.36 12.16 -7.91
C LEU A 96 -2.30 13.07 -7.13
N GLU A 97 -3.39 12.53 -6.58
CA GLU A 97 -4.28 13.30 -5.72
C GLU A 97 -3.60 13.74 -4.42
N ILE A 98 -2.77 12.86 -3.83
CA ILE A 98 -1.98 13.23 -2.64
C ILE A 98 -0.94 14.30 -2.99
N CYS A 99 -0.27 14.20 -4.14
CA CYS A 99 0.65 15.25 -4.62
C CYS A 99 -0.06 16.60 -4.70
N ARG A 100 -1.26 16.64 -5.28
CA ARG A 100 -2.07 17.88 -5.37
C ARG A 100 -2.49 18.41 -4.00
N ARG A 101 -2.99 17.56 -3.13
CA ARG A 101 -3.47 17.93 -1.78
C ARG A 101 -2.37 18.41 -0.87
N THR A 102 -1.15 17.97 -1.08
CA THR A 102 0.03 18.36 -0.29
C THR A 102 0.83 19.50 -0.94
N ASP A 103 0.31 20.03 -2.06
CA ASP A 103 1.00 21.07 -2.85
C ASP A 103 2.47 20.69 -3.19
N GLY A 104 2.67 19.41 -3.52
CA GLY A 104 3.97 18.86 -3.90
C GLY A 104 4.89 18.51 -2.73
N ALA A 105 4.43 18.50 -1.47
CA ALA A 105 5.21 17.94 -0.38
C ALA A 105 5.44 16.43 -0.56
N LEU A 106 4.49 15.73 -1.19
CA LEU A 106 4.71 14.45 -1.86
C LEU A 106 4.89 14.73 -3.36
N ASP A 107 5.95 14.22 -3.96
CA ASP A 107 6.17 14.29 -5.39
C ASP A 107 6.65 12.94 -5.93
N LEU A 108 5.86 12.34 -6.82
CA LEU A 108 6.16 11.02 -7.39
C LEU A 108 7.37 11.04 -8.33
N SER A 109 7.70 12.20 -8.90
CA SER A 109 8.81 12.34 -9.84
C SER A 109 10.19 12.47 -9.17
N ILE A 110 10.26 12.22 -7.85
CA ILE A 110 11.50 12.24 -7.06
C ILE A 110 12.49 11.12 -7.43
N TYR A 111 12.07 10.12 -8.21
CA TYR A 111 12.83 8.88 -8.43
C TYR A 111 14.25 9.09 -8.98
N PRO A 112 14.56 10.04 -9.90
CA PRO A 112 15.94 10.31 -10.31
C PRO A 112 16.87 10.64 -9.14
N ILE A 113 16.37 11.38 -8.13
CA ILE A 113 17.14 11.70 -6.92
C ILE A 113 17.27 10.46 -6.03
N VAL A 114 16.20 9.68 -5.82
CA VAL A 114 16.24 8.43 -5.04
C VAL A 114 17.30 7.48 -5.62
N ARG A 115 17.37 7.39 -6.95
CA ARG A 115 18.36 6.58 -7.66
C ARG A 115 19.79 7.10 -7.49
N ALA A 116 20.00 8.42 -7.51
CA ALA A 116 21.30 9.02 -7.26
C ALA A 116 21.86 8.71 -5.87
N TRP A 117 21.00 8.58 -4.86
CA TRP A 117 21.36 8.11 -3.52
C TRP A 117 21.67 6.60 -3.46
N GLY A 118 21.33 5.85 -4.51
CA GLY A 118 21.58 4.42 -4.59
C GLY A 118 20.59 3.54 -3.84
N PHE A 119 19.44 4.08 -3.40
CA PHE A 119 18.45 3.31 -2.61
C PHE A 119 17.87 2.14 -3.39
N THR A 120 17.75 2.24 -4.71
CA THR A 120 17.17 1.17 -5.55
C THR A 120 18.23 0.38 -6.31
N THR A 121 19.52 0.76 -6.23
CA THR A 121 20.63 0.05 -6.89
C THR A 121 21.47 -0.77 -5.92
N GLY A 122 21.28 -0.59 -4.62
CA GLY A 122 22.13 -1.15 -3.56
C GLY A 122 23.51 -0.53 -3.44
N SER A 123 23.82 0.47 -4.27
CA SER A 123 25.09 1.21 -4.26
C SER A 123 24.92 2.54 -3.53
N TYR A 124 24.66 2.46 -2.23
CA TYR A 124 24.40 3.63 -1.39
C TYR A 124 25.57 4.63 -1.44
N GLN A 125 25.23 5.88 -1.72
CA GLN A 125 26.17 7.00 -1.77
C GLN A 125 25.48 8.31 -1.36
N VAL A 126 26.26 9.31 -1.04
CA VAL A 126 25.78 10.68 -0.89
C VAL A 126 26.11 11.41 -2.19
N PRO A 127 25.09 11.75 -3.03
CA PRO A 127 25.35 12.51 -4.26
C PRO A 127 25.91 13.88 -3.92
N ASP A 128 26.71 14.45 -4.82
CA ASP A 128 27.19 15.81 -4.62
C ASP A 128 26.07 16.85 -4.91
N GLU A 129 26.26 18.06 -4.41
CA GLU A 129 25.29 19.15 -4.58
C GLU A 129 25.01 19.46 -6.06
N ALA A 130 26.01 19.40 -6.91
CA ALA A 130 25.87 19.71 -8.34
C ALA A 130 25.02 18.65 -9.04
N GLU A 131 25.17 17.37 -8.66
CA GLU A 131 24.33 16.25 -9.14
C GLU A 131 22.87 16.45 -8.73
N ILE A 132 22.61 16.76 -7.45
CA ILE A 132 21.24 17.04 -6.97
C ILE A 132 20.63 18.22 -7.71
N GLN A 133 21.36 19.33 -7.86
CA GLN A 133 20.86 20.53 -8.55
C GLN A 133 20.54 20.24 -10.03
N ALA A 134 21.27 19.34 -10.69
CA ALA A 134 21.00 18.94 -12.07
C ALA A 134 19.73 18.08 -12.19
N LEU A 135 19.37 17.32 -11.15
CA LEU A 135 18.18 16.44 -11.12
C LEU A 135 16.90 17.17 -10.67
N LEU A 136 17.00 18.21 -9.86
CA LEU A 136 15.84 18.95 -9.35
C LEU A 136 14.85 19.43 -10.45
N PRO A 137 15.27 19.88 -11.64
CA PRO A 137 14.33 20.26 -12.70
C PRO A 137 13.44 19.13 -13.21
N LEU A 138 13.81 17.86 -12.94
CA LEU A 138 13.05 16.66 -13.28
C LEU A 138 11.96 16.33 -12.23
N VAL A 139 11.98 17.01 -11.07
CA VAL A 139 11.06 16.77 -9.97
C VAL A 139 9.95 17.82 -10.01
N ASP A 140 8.84 17.45 -10.61
CA ASP A 140 7.61 18.27 -10.66
C ASP A 140 6.44 17.37 -11.12
N TYR A 141 5.67 16.82 -10.19
CA TYR A 141 4.52 15.96 -10.50
C TYR A 141 3.50 16.62 -11.45
N ARG A 142 3.43 17.95 -11.51
CA ARG A 142 2.51 18.69 -12.39
C ARG A 142 2.83 18.55 -13.87
N LYS A 143 4.02 18.09 -14.19
CA LYS A 143 4.46 17.81 -15.58
C LYS A 143 4.09 16.40 -16.02
N ILE A 144 3.66 15.51 -15.10
CA ILE A 144 3.19 14.18 -15.43
C ILE A 144 1.86 14.32 -16.18
N GLN A 145 1.84 13.92 -17.43
CA GLN A 145 0.61 13.82 -18.19
C GLN A 145 -0.02 12.46 -17.96
N TYR A 146 -1.31 12.41 -17.68
CA TYR A 146 -2.03 11.15 -17.52
C TYR A 146 -3.44 11.24 -18.06
N ASP A 147 -3.91 10.12 -18.60
CA ASP A 147 -5.28 9.93 -19.05
C ASP A 147 -5.86 8.70 -18.36
N ALA A 148 -6.89 8.93 -17.55
CA ALA A 148 -7.53 7.90 -16.75
C ALA A 148 -8.76 7.35 -17.47
N ALA A 149 -8.81 6.04 -17.63
CA ALA A 149 -9.97 5.29 -18.11
C ALA A 149 -10.32 4.20 -17.09
N THR A 150 -11.47 3.55 -17.24
CA THR A 150 -11.89 2.52 -16.29
C THR A 150 -10.85 1.40 -16.16
N GLY A 151 -10.19 1.36 -15.00
CA GLY A 151 -9.20 0.33 -14.66
C GLY A 151 -7.83 0.50 -15.32
N THR A 152 -7.57 1.63 -15.99
CA THR A 152 -6.27 1.92 -16.61
C THR A 152 -5.93 3.40 -16.49
N VAL A 153 -4.62 3.70 -16.39
CA VAL A 153 -4.07 5.06 -16.48
C VAL A 153 -2.92 5.03 -17.47
N THR A 154 -3.05 5.77 -18.56
CA THR A 154 -1.92 6.02 -19.48
C THR A 154 -1.12 7.20 -18.96
N VAL A 155 0.19 7.02 -18.82
CA VAL A 155 1.13 8.02 -18.30
C VAL A 155 2.10 8.42 -19.39
N THR A 156 2.43 9.72 -19.47
CA THR A 156 3.51 10.24 -20.30
C THR A 156 4.36 11.19 -19.43
N LEU A 157 5.65 10.96 -19.43
CA LEU A 157 6.65 11.68 -18.65
C LEU A 157 7.49 12.57 -19.59
N PRO A 158 7.87 13.79 -19.18
CA PRO A 158 8.91 14.56 -19.85
C PRO A 158 10.23 13.80 -19.92
N GLU A 159 11.08 14.16 -20.87
CA GLU A 159 12.40 13.56 -21.04
C GLU A 159 13.22 13.62 -19.74
N GLY A 160 13.77 12.49 -19.32
CA GLY A 160 14.59 12.33 -18.13
C GLY A 160 13.80 12.25 -16.82
N MET A 161 12.49 12.53 -16.81
CA MET A 161 11.65 12.32 -15.63
C MET A 161 11.40 10.83 -15.44
N GLU A 162 11.47 10.40 -14.19
CA GLU A 162 11.10 9.05 -13.76
C GLU A 162 10.24 9.16 -12.49
N ILE A 163 9.36 8.21 -12.25
CA ILE A 163 8.43 8.22 -11.13
C ILE A 163 8.59 6.99 -10.23
N ASP A 164 8.27 7.17 -8.95
CA ASP A 164 8.24 6.11 -7.94
C ASP A 164 6.97 6.21 -7.10
N LEU A 165 6.31 5.07 -6.89
CA LEU A 165 5.10 4.94 -6.06
C LEU A 165 5.41 4.38 -4.67
N GLY A 166 6.65 4.07 -4.33
CA GLY A 166 7.06 3.43 -3.08
C GLY A 166 6.63 4.17 -1.82
N SER A 167 6.60 5.50 -1.87
CA SER A 167 6.16 6.34 -0.74
C SER A 167 4.68 6.17 -0.36
N VAL A 168 3.84 5.69 -1.29
CA VAL A 168 2.39 5.49 -1.09
C VAL A 168 1.96 4.04 -1.19
N ALA A 169 2.75 3.19 -1.84
CA ALA A 169 2.40 1.80 -2.15
C ALA A 169 2.13 0.96 -0.89
N LYS A 170 2.93 1.13 0.18
CA LYS A 170 2.73 0.37 1.43
C LYS A 170 1.41 0.70 2.11
N GLY A 171 1.05 1.99 2.17
CA GLY A 171 -0.24 2.42 2.72
C GLY A 171 -1.43 1.90 1.90
N TYR A 172 -1.31 1.96 0.58
CA TYR A 172 -2.33 1.43 -0.33
C TYR A 172 -2.46 -0.10 -0.21
N ALA A 173 -1.35 -0.83 -0.12
CA ALA A 173 -1.34 -2.27 0.10
C ALA A 173 -2.05 -2.65 1.41
N GLY A 174 -1.77 -1.93 2.49
CA GLY A 174 -2.46 -2.12 3.78
C GLY A 174 -3.96 -1.82 3.69
N GLN A 175 -4.37 -0.80 2.96
CA GLN A 175 -5.78 -0.50 2.71
C GLN A 175 -6.47 -1.62 1.91
N LEU A 176 -5.83 -2.15 0.87
CA LEU A 176 -6.37 -3.25 0.09
C LEU A 176 -6.51 -4.52 0.94
N ALA A 177 -5.50 -4.84 1.76
CA ALA A 177 -5.58 -5.97 2.69
C ALA A 177 -6.74 -5.80 3.68
N ALA A 178 -6.89 -4.61 4.28
CA ALA A 178 -7.99 -4.33 5.21
C ALA A 178 -9.38 -4.38 4.56
N GLN A 179 -9.51 -4.13 3.26
CA GLN A 179 -10.78 -4.26 2.53
C GLN A 179 -11.14 -5.71 2.18
N MET A 180 -10.17 -6.61 2.23
CA MET A 180 -10.37 -8.03 1.97
C MET A 180 -10.83 -8.78 3.24
N LEU A 181 -10.52 -8.22 4.43
CA LEU A 181 -10.87 -8.76 5.74
C LEU A 181 -12.31 -8.44 6.14
#